data_45f15c966713957672bdae6940aaf0cc
#
_entry.id   45f15c966713957672bdae6940aaf0cc
#
_cell.length_a   1.000
_cell.length_b   1.000
_cell.length_c   1.000
_cell.angle_alpha   90.00
_cell.angle_beta   90.00
_cell.angle_gamma   90.00
#
_symmetry.space_group_name_H-M   'P 1'
#
loop_
_entity.id
_entity.type
_entity.pdbx_description
1 polymer ?
#
loop_
_entity_poly.entity_id
_entity_poly.type
_entity_poly.pdbx_seq_one_letter_code
_entity_poly.pdbx_strand_id
1 'polypeptide(L)'
;MTEKIHHKLIVLGSGPAGYTAALYAARSNLQPALITGVEVGGQLTTTTEVENWPGGHAELQGPELMMQMAEHVERFEASIVNDHIHTAKLSKDALILVGDQAEYSCDALIIATGASAKYLGLDSEEHFKGRGVSACATCDGFFYRGQEVAVIGGGSTA
;
A
#
# COMPACT_ATOMS: atom_id res chain seq x y z
N MET A 1 1.07 22.90 -19.64
CA MET A 1 -0.15 22.06 -19.84
C MET A 1 0.14 20.73 -19.19
N THR A 2 -0.66 20.30 -18.24
CA THR A 2 -0.52 18.98 -17.59
C THR A 2 -0.75 17.89 -18.64
N GLU A 3 0.13 16.93 -18.72
CA GLU A 3 -0.01 15.78 -19.62
C GLU A 3 -1.26 14.98 -19.27
N LYS A 4 -1.98 14.50 -20.30
CA LYS A 4 -3.16 13.65 -20.12
C LYS A 4 -2.87 12.26 -20.67
N ILE A 5 -2.96 11.27 -19.81
CA ILE A 5 -2.61 9.88 -20.11
C ILE A 5 -3.83 9.00 -19.85
N HIS A 6 -4.16 8.13 -20.81
CA HIS A 6 -5.26 7.19 -20.66
C HIS A 6 -4.75 5.75 -20.54
N HIS A 7 -5.30 5.00 -19.59
CA HIS A 7 -5.04 3.57 -19.41
C HIS A 7 -6.34 2.79 -19.38
N LYS A 8 -6.36 1.55 -19.85
CA LYS A 8 -7.52 0.66 -19.72
C LYS A 8 -7.83 0.37 -18.26
N LEU A 9 -6.79 0.12 -17.48
CA LEU A 9 -6.90 -0.18 -16.06
C LEU A 9 -5.82 0.57 -15.27
N ILE A 10 -6.23 1.26 -14.23
CA ILE A 10 -5.32 1.82 -13.24
C ILE A 10 -5.49 1.07 -11.92
N VAL A 11 -4.37 0.71 -11.31
CA VAL A 11 -4.28 0.27 -9.91
C VAL A 11 -3.64 1.40 -9.11
N LEU A 12 -4.35 1.95 -8.14
CA LEU A 12 -3.89 3.06 -7.33
C LEU A 12 -3.37 2.56 -5.98
N GLY A 13 -2.07 2.66 -5.78
CA GLY A 13 -1.34 2.22 -4.59
C GLY A 13 -0.44 1.02 -4.86
N SER A 14 0.77 1.03 -4.28
CA SER A 14 1.83 0.03 -4.48
C SER A 14 2.08 -0.86 -3.26
N GLY A 15 1.14 -0.93 -2.32
CA GLY A 15 1.19 -1.93 -1.25
C GLY A 15 0.92 -3.36 -1.78
N PRO A 16 0.93 -4.38 -0.91
CA PRO A 16 0.71 -5.78 -1.31
C PRO A 16 -0.57 -5.99 -2.13
N ALA A 17 -1.64 -5.29 -1.80
CA ALA A 17 -2.91 -5.36 -2.53
C ALA A 17 -2.77 -4.80 -3.95
N GLY A 18 -2.08 -3.67 -4.10
CA GLY A 18 -1.85 -3.04 -5.39
C GLY A 18 -0.97 -3.88 -6.31
N TYR A 19 0.17 -4.34 -5.82
CA TYR A 19 1.03 -5.22 -6.60
C TYR A 19 0.32 -6.53 -6.98
N THR A 20 -0.45 -7.13 -6.07
CA THR A 20 -1.22 -8.34 -6.37
C THR A 20 -2.25 -8.06 -7.48
N ALA A 21 -2.99 -6.96 -7.38
CA ALA A 21 -3.98 -6.58 -8.39
C ALA A 21 -3.33 -6.33 -9.77
N ALA A 22 -2.22 -5.58 -9.78
CA ALA A 22 -1.48 -5.29 -11.02
C ALA A 22 -0.92 -6.56 -11.66
N LEU A 23 -0.37 -7.47 -10.86
CA LEU A 23 0.14 -8.77 -11.33
C LEU A 23 -0.94 -9.57 -12.04
N TYR A 24 -2.10 -9.77 -11.41
CA TYR A 24 -3.17 -10.56 -12.01
C TYR A 24 -3.82 -9.87 -13.21
N ALA A 25 -3.92 -8.54 -13.19
CA ALA A 25 -4.38 -7.76 -14.33
C ALA A 25 -3.43 -7.90 -15.53
N ALA A 26 -2.13 -7.81 -15.31
CA ALA A 26 -1.11 -8.01 -16.35
C ALA A 26 -1.18 -9.44 -16.93
N ARG A 27 -1.28 -10.46 -16.09
CA ARG A 27 -1.46 -11.86 -16.51
C ARG A 27 -2.74 -12.09 -17.31
N SER A 28 -3.73 -11.22 -17.14
CA SER A 28 -4.99 -11.24 -17.91
C SER A 28 -4.94 -10.35 -19.17
N ASN A 29 -3.76 -9.88 -19.58
CA ASN A 29 -3.53 -8.99 -20.73
C ASN A 29 -4.30 -7.65 -20.67
N LEU A 30 -4.55 -7.14 -19.47
CA LEU A 30 -5.24 -5.86 -19.29
C LEU A 30 -4.29 -4.65 -19.36
N GLN A 31 -2.97 -4.89 -19.40
CA GLN A 31 -1.93 -3.84 -19.47
C GLN A 31 -2.17 -2.75 -18.39
N PRO A 32 -2.17 -3.11 -17.10
CA PRO A 32 -2.46 -2.17 -16.04
C PRO A 32 -1.34 -1.13 -15.89
N ALA A 33 -1.72 0.09 -15.50
CA ALA A 33 -0.81 1.05 -14.90
C ALA A 33 -0.99 1.03 -13.38
N LEU A 34 0.08 0.78 -12.64
CA LEU A 34 0.11 0.88 -11.19
C LEU A 34 0.71 2.23 -10.81
N ILE A 35 -0.08 3.10 -10.15
CA ILE A 35 0.39 4.39 -9.64
C ILE A 35 0.78 4.21 -8.18
N THR A 36 2.05 4.46 -7.85
CA THR A 36 2.64 4.05 -6.59
C THR A 36 2.17 4.83 -5.37
N GLY A 37 1.93 6.12 -5.52
CA GLY A 37 1.79 7.05 -4.41
C GLY A 37 3.15 7.52 -3.86
N VAL A 38 3.12 8.20 -2.71
CA VAL A 38 4.31 8.76 -2.05
C VAL A 38 5.18 7.65 -1.44
N GLU A 39 4.55 6.69 -0.77
CA GLU A 39 5.24 5.58 -0.11
C GLU A 39 5.23 4.34 -1.03
N VAL A 40 6.24 4.22 -1.88
CA VAL A 40 6.39 3.07 -2.79
C VAL A 40 6.57 1.78 -1.98
N GLY A 41 5.67 0.81 -2.18
CA GLY A 41 5.63 -0.43 -1.39
C GLY A 41 4.72 -0.34 -0.17
N GLY A 42 4.27 0.87 0.21
CA GLY A 42 3.34 1.09 1.32
C GLY A 42 3.94 0.75 2.69
N GLN A 43 3.09 0.50 3.66
CA GLN A 43 3.49 0.35 5.07
C GLN A 43 4.48 -0.79 5.35
N LEU A 44 4.51 -1.84 4.55
CA LEU A 44 5.47 -2.93 4.75
C LEU A 44 6.92 -2.50 4.57
N THR A 45 7.19 -1.41 3.85
CA THR A 45 8.56 -0.89 3.70
C THR A 45 9.16 -0.37 5.01
N THR A 46 8.32 -0.09 6.00
CA THR A 46 8.75 0.33 7.35
C THR A 46 8.64 -0.77 8.40
N THR A 47 8.19 -1.96 8.00
CA THR A 47 8.06 -3.14 8.86
C THR A 47 9.34 -3.97 8.82
N THR A 48 9.81 -4.45 9.95
CA THR A 48 10.95 -5.35 10.04
C THR A 48 10.54 -6.76 9.61
N GLU A 49 10.39 -7.69 10.52
CA GLU A 49 10.05 -9.08 10.22
C GLU A 49 8.58 -9.23 9.81
N VAL A 50 8.33 -10.04 8.77
CA VAL A 50 7.00 -10.36 8.27
C VAL A 50 6.75 -11.86 8.43
N GLU A 51 6.16 -12.24 9.56
CA GLU A 51 5.90 -13.64 9.90
C GLU A 51 4.57 -14.18 9.34
N ASN A 52 3.67 -13.30 8.94
CA ASN A 52 2.30 -13.64 8.53
C ASN A 52 2.09 -13.65 7.00
N TRP A 53 3.17 -13.66 6.23
CA TRP A 53 3.08 -13.80 4.77
C TRP A 53 3.20 -15.29 4.39
N PRO A 54 2.13 -15.92 3.85
CA PRO A 54 2.17 -17.33 3.46
C PRO A 54 3.22 -17.56 2.35
N GLY A 55 4.14 -18.47 2.58
CA GLY A 55 5.25 -18.75 1.68
C GLY A 55 6.48 -17.85 1.88
N GLY A 56 6.45 -16.96 2.85
CA GLY A 56 7.64 -16.24 3.30
C GLY A 56 8.66 -17.17 3.96
N HIS A 57 9.95 -16.88 3.82
CA HIS A 57 11.01 -17.56 4.56
C HIS A 57 11.14 -16.97 5.97
N ALA A 58 11.83 -17.68 6.85
CA ALA A 58 12.21 -17.13 8.14
C ALA A 58 13.05 -15.87 7.96
N GLU A 59 12.84 -14.87 8.82
CA GLU A 59 13.54 -13.58 8.78
C GLU A 59 13.20 -12.68 7.55
N LEU A 60 12.10 -12.97 6.81
CA LEU A 60 11.65 -12.13 5.71
C LEU A 60 11.37 -10.71 6.22
N GLN A 61 12.01 -9.71 5.61
CA GLN A 61 11.81 -8.31 5.95
C GLN A 61 10.76 -7.67 5.03
N GLY A 62 10.01 -6.71 5.59
CA GLY A 62 8.97 -6.01 4.81
C GLY A 62 9.49 -5.34 3.53
N PRO A 63 10.60 -4.58 3.55
CA PRO A 63 11.19 -4.01 2.34
C PRO A 63 11.56 -5.05 1.29
N GLU A 64 12.12 -6.19 1.72
CA GLU A 64 12.47 -7.30 0.83
C GLU A 64 11.24 -7.88 0.14
N LEU A 65 10.18 -8.16 0.91
CA LEU A 65 8.91 -8.64 0.36
C LEU A 65 8.35 -7.68 -0.69
N MET A 66 8.36 -6.38 -0.41
CA MET A 66 7.82 -5.38 -1.34
C MET A 66 8.65 -5.26 -2.61
N MET A 67 9.97 -5.40 -2.51
CA MET A 67 10.86 -5.46 -3.67
C MET A 67 10.57 -6.70 -4.53
N GLN A 68 10.44 -7.87 -3.92
CA GLN A 68 10.07 -9.11 -4.64
C GLN A 68 8.71 -9.00 -5.35
N MET A 69 7.72 -8.34 -4.71
CA MET A 69 6.42 -8.11 -5.33
C MET A 69 6.50 -7.15 -6.51
N ALA A 70 7.27 -6.07 -6.40
CA ALA A 70 7.50 -5.13 -7.50
C ALA A 70 8.15 -5.81 -8.71
N GLU A 71 9.27 -6.52 -8.49
CA GLU A 71 9.96 -7.29 -9.52
C GLU A 71 9.04 -8.34 -10.19
N HIS A 72 8.13 -8.93 -9.40
CA HIS A 72 7.17 -9.89 -9.94
C HIS A 72 6.17 -9.22 -10.89
N VAL A 73 5.70 -8.02 -10.56
CA VAL A 73 4.80 -7.25 -11.42
C VAL A 73 5.50 -6.79 -12.70
N GLU A 74 6.74 -6.31 -12.58
CA GLU A 74 7.55 -5.87 -13.73
C GLU A 74 7.81 -7.00 -14.75
N ARG A 75 8.02 -8.23 -14.30
CA ARG A 75 8.17 -9.40 -15.19
C ARG A 75 6.97 -9.66 -16.09
N PHE A 76 5.78 -9.16 -15.73
CA PHE A 76 4.58 -9.26 -16.55
C PHE A 76 4.22 -7.97 -17.28
N GLU A 77 5.21 -7.07 -17.41
CA GLU A 77 5.12 -5.83 -18.21
C GLU A 77 4.00 -4.87 -17.77
N ALA A 78 3.60 -4.92 -16.49
CA ALA A 78 2.74 -3.88 -15.94
C ALA A 78 3.52 -2.55 -15.86
N SER A 79 2.88 -1.46 -16.24
CA SER A 79 3.49 -0.12 -16.13
C SER A 79 3.47 0.33 -14.68
N ILE A 80 4.64 0.59 -14.09
CA ILE A 80 4.76 1.21 -12.76
C ILE A 80 5.01 2.70 -12.95
N VAL A 81 4.09 3.54 -12.46
CA VAL A 81 4.12 5.00 -12.56
C VAL A 81 4.37 5.58 -11.18
N ASN A 82 5.49 6.26 -11.01
CA ASN A 82 5.82 6.96 -9.77
C ASN A 82 5.17 8.33 -9.77
N ASP A 83 3.95 8.43 -9.26
CA ASP A 83 3.22 9.68 -9.10
C ASP A 83 2.33 9.62 -7.85
N HIS A 84 1.99 10.78 -7.31
CA HIS A 84 1.08 10.95 -6.18
C HIS A 84 -0.24 11.54 -6.64
N ILE A 85 -1.33 10.79 -6.47
CA ILE A 85 -2.67 11.27 -6.82
C ILE A 85 -3.27 12.04 -5.64
N HIS A 86 -3.48 13.33 -5.84
CA HIS A 86 -4.08 14.21 -4.83
C HIS A 86 -5.58 14.46 -5.06
N THR A 87 -6.12 14.17 -6.25
CA THR A 87 -7.53 14.37 -6.55
C THR A 87 -8.06 13.24 -7.44
N ALA A 88 -9.21 12.68 -7.06
CA ALA A 88 -9.94 11.71 -7.86
C ALA A 88 -11.34 12.24 -8.19
N LYS A 89 -11.68 12.29 -9.47
CA LYS A 89 -13.01 12.65 -9.98
C LYS A 89 -13.63 11.39 -10.57
N LEU A 90 -14.46 10.74 -9.77
CA LEU A 90 -15.06 9.45 -10.11
C LEU A 90 -16.53 9.63 -10.42
N SER A 91 -16.91 9.32 -11.65
CA SER A 91 -18.30 9.37 -12.12
C SER A 91 -18.62 8.13 -12.96
N LYS A 92 -19.87 7.98 -13.36
CA LYS A 92 -20.26 6.90 -14.29
C LYS A 92 -19.66 7.06 -15.69
N ASP A 93 -19.37 8.30 -16.07
CA ASP A 93 -18.94 8.64 -17.43
C ASP A 93 -17.41 8.81 -17.54
N ALA A 94 -16.72 9.02 -16.41
CA ALA A 94 -15.28 9.24 -16.41
C ALA A 94 -14.64 8.91 -15.04
N LEU A 95 -13.50 8.22 -15.08
CA LEU A 95 -12.62 8.00 -13.97
C LEU A 95 -11.34 8.82 -14.23
N ILE A 96 -11.19 9.93 -13.51
CA ILE A 96 -10.07 10.86 -13.68
C ILE A 96 -9.31 10.99 -12.38
N LEU A 97 -8.00 10.82 -12.44
CA LEU A 97 -7.05 10.98 -11.34
C LEU A 97 -6.10 12.12 -11.67
N VAL A 98 -5.93 13.06 -10.76
CA VAL A 98 -4.99 14.18 -10.93
C VAL A 98 -3.81 13.95 -10.03
N GLY A 99 -2.65 13.77 -10.64
CA GLY A 99 -1.37 13.58 -9.97
C GLY A 99 -0.51 14.84 -9.98
N ASP A 100 0.64 14.73 -9.35
CA ASP A 100 1.64 15.81 -9.33
C ASP A 100 2.29 15.99 -10.71
N GLN A 101 2.40 14.91 -11.49
CA GLN A 101 3.06 14.91 -12.79
C GLN A 101 2.05 14.98 -13.96
N ALA A 102 0.94 14.24 -13.88
CA ALA A 102 -0.02 14.12 -14.98
C ALA A 102 -1.49 14.01 -14.50
N GLU A 103 -2.41 14.18 -15.46
CA GLU A 103 -3.81 13.81 -15.31
C GLU A 103 -4.03 12.46 -16.01
N TYR A 104 -4.52 11.48 -15.26
CA TYR A 104 -4.77 10.13 -15.74
C TYR A 104 -6.26 9.90 -15.89
N SER A 105 -6.64 9.13 -16.91
CA SER A 105 -7.99 8.60 -17.06
C SER A 105 -7.95 7.09 -17.28
N CYS A 106 -9.02 6.39 -16.92
CA CYS A 106 -9.09 4.95 -17.15
C CYS A 106 -10.51 4.46 -17.37
N ASP A 107 -10.62 3.27 -17.99
CA ASP A 107 -11.89 2.55 -18.15
C ASP A 107 -12.29 1.85 -16.85
N ALA A 108 -11.30 1.37 -16.09
CA ALA A 108 -11.50 0.74 -14.79
C ALA A 108 -10.43 1.19 -13.78
N LEU A 109 -10.80 1.29 -12.50
CA LEU A 109 -9.93 1.69 -11.40
C LEU A 109 -10.02 0.69 -10.26
N ILE A 110 -8.86 0.22 -9.80
CA ILE A 110 -8.71 -0.52 -8.55
C ILE A 110 -8.07 0.40 -7.52
N ILE A 111 -8.76 0.65 -6.41
CA ILE A 111 -8.27 1.48 -5.31
C ILE A 111 -7.63 0.56 -4.27
N ALA A 112 -6.31 0.66 -4.11
CA ALA A 112 -5.49 -0.15 -3.21
C ALA A 112 -4.57 0.74 -2.36
N THR A 113 -5.09 1.89 -1.93
CA THR A 113 -4.33 2.95 -1.25
C THR A 113 -3.98 2.64 0.20
N GLY A 114 -4.45 1.50 0.72
CA GLY A 114 -4.18 1.09 2.10
C GLY A 114 -4.85 1.97 3.14
N ALA A 115 -4.29 1.96 4.33
CA ALA A 115 -4.71 2.78 5.45
C ALA A 115 -3.50 3.19 6.29
N SER A 116 -3.59 4.33 6.94
CA SER A 116 -2.60 4.78 7.92
C SER A 116 -3.18 4.72 9.32
N ALA A 117 -2.38 4.29 10.27
CA ALA A 117 -2.77 4.28 11.68
C ALA A 117 -3.01 5.70 12.17
N LYS A 118 -4.05 5.86 12.99
CA LYS A 118 -4.31 7.11 13.70
C LYS A 118 -3.74 7.00 15.11
N TYR A 119 -2.77 7.84 15.39
CA TYR A 119 -2.17 7.98 16.71
C TYR A 119 -2.84 9.13 17.48
N LEU A 120 -2.57 9.24 18.78
CA LEU A 120 -3.07 10.32 19.62
C LEU A 120 -2.38 11.66 19.34
N GLY A 121 -1.20 11.63 18.71
CA GLY A 121 -0.40 12.81 18.41
C GLY A 121 0.49 13.24 19.57
N LEU A 122 0.90 12.31 20.42
CA LEU A 122 1.83 12.56 21.51
C LEU A 122 3.27 12.34 21.04
N ASP A 123 4.19 13.22 21.45
CA ASP A 123 5.63 13.09 21.12
C ASP A 123 6.21 11.73 21.56
N SER A 124 5.69 11.17 22.66
CA SER A 124 6.08 9.86 23.17
C SER A 124 5.68 8.70 22.27
N GLU A 125 4.61 8.82 21.45
CA GLU A 125 4.19 7.76 20.54
C GLU A 125 5.26 7.54 19.47
N GLU A 126 5.78 8.60 18.88
CA GLU A 126 6.83 8.50 17.88
C GLU A 126 8.13 7.91 18.47
N HIS A 127 8.48 8.31 19.70
CA HIS A 127 9.66 7.79 20.38
C HIS A 127 9.56 6.28 20.69
N PHE A 128 8.37 5.80 21.07
CA PHE A 128 8.15 4.40 21.47
C PHE A 128 7.53 3.53 20.36
N LYS A 129 7.32 4.06 19.16
CA LYS A 129 6.82 3.31 18.02
C LYS A 129 7.71 2.10 17.71
N GLY A 130 7.12 0.90 17.69
CA GLY A 130 7.85 -0.36 17.59
C GLY A 130 8.63 -0.77 18.85
N ARG A 131 8.51 -0.05 19.96
CA ARG A 131 9.18 -0.34 21.24
C ARG A 131 8.25 -0.21 22.44
N GLY A 132 6.96 -0.42 22.26
CA GLY A 132 5.93 -0.30 23.29
C GLY A 132 4.68 0.40 22.81
N VAL A 133 4.72 1.16 21.72
CA VAL A 133 3.56 1.73 21.05
C VAL A 133 3.36 1.05 19.71
N SER A 134 2.21 0.44 19.53
CA SER A 134 1.80 -0.23 18.30
C SER A 134 0.39 0.20 17.90
N ALA A 135 0.11 0.20 16.60
CA ALA A 135 -1.21 0.41 16.04
C ALA A 135 -1.80 -0.86 15.41
N CYS A 136 -1.17 -2.02 15.60
CA CYS A 136 -1.60 -3.28 15.03
C CYS A 136 -1.47 -4.42 16.05
N ALA A 137 -2.57 -4.76 16.71
CA ALA A 137 -2.58 -5.83 17.70
C ALA A 137 -2.25 -7.21 17.09
N THR A 138 -2.70 -7.47 15.85
CA THR A 138 -2.43 -8.74 15.15
C THR A 138 -0.99 -8.85 14.65
N CYS A 139 -0.30 -7.72 14.46
CA CYS A 139 1.10 -7.70 14.03
C CYS A 139 2.04 -7.88 15.25
N ASP A 140 1.81 -7.07 16.29
CA ASP A 140 2.77 -6.86 17.37
C ASP A 140 2.32 -7.48 18.71
N GLY A 141 1.04 -7.83 18.85
CA GLY A 141 0.48 -8.29 20.12
C GLY A 141 1.17 -9.53 20.70
N PHE A 142 1.72 -10.38 19.84
CA PHE A 142 2.47 -11.56 20.25
C PHE A 142 3.71 -11.20 21.09
N PHE A 143 4.39 -10.12 20.79
CA PHE A 143 5.59 -9.66 21.49
C PHE A 143 5.31 -9.18 22.92
N TYR A 144 4.05 -8.84 23.24
CA TYR A 144 3.62 -8.37 24.56
C TYR A 144 2.89 -9.43 25.37
N ARG A 145 3.01 -10.70 25.00
CA ARG A 145 2.34 -11.81 25.69
C ARG A 145 2.77 -11.89 27.15
N GLY A 146 1.79 -11.88 28.07
CA GLY A 146 2.04 -11.92 29.51
C GLY A 146 2.47 -10.59 30.14
N GLN A 147 2.43 -9.50 29.36
CA GLN A 147 2.68 -8.16 29.86
C GLN A 147 1.35 -7.39 30.05
N GLU A 148 1.37 -6.38 30.90
CA GLU A 148 0.27 -5.44 31.02
C GLU A 148 0.30 -4.47 29.84
N VAL A 149 -0.81 -4.39 29.13
CA VAL A 149 -0.96 -3.49 27.98
C VAL A 149 -2.18 -2.59 28.14
N ALA A 150 -2.12 -1.38 27.61
CA ALA A 150 -3.26 -0.48 27.52
C ALA A 150 -3.71 -0.41 26.06
N VAL A 151 -5.02 -0.53 25.83
CA VAL A 151 -5.63 -0.36 24.51
C VAL A 151 -6.40 0.96 24.50
N ILE A 152 -6.07 1.83 23.52
CA ILE A 152 -6.72 3.12 23.38
C ILE A 152 -7.59 3.11 22.15
N GLY A 153 -8.90 3.13 22.36
CA GLY A 153 -9.89 3.04 21.32
C GLY A 153 -10.81 1.84 21.53
N GLY A 154 -11.84 1.72 20.69
CA GLY A 154 -12.84 0.65 20.72
C GLY A 154 -13.31 0.26 19.32
N GLY A 155 -12.48 0.51 18.31
CA GLY A 155 -12.71 0.10 16.93
C GLY A 155 -12.25 -1.34 16.67
N SER A 156 -12.37 -1.79 15.42
CA SER A 156 -11.98 -3.15 15.00
C SER A 156 -10.47 -3.39 15.03
N THR A 157 -9.67 -2.34 15.19
CA THR A 157 -8.20 -2.40 15.28
C THR A 157 -7.68 -2.16 16.70
N ALA A 158 -8.58 -1.99 17.68
CA ALA A 158 -8.24 -1.79 19.07
C ALA A 158 -8.06 -3.14 19.81
#